data_08d125da0d619fb2714996fb1eedab4a
#
_entry.id   08d125da0d619fb2714996fb1eedab4a
#
_cell.length_a   1.000
_cell.length_b   1.000
_cell.length_c   1.000
_cell.angle_alpha   90.00
_cell.angle_beta   90.00
_cell.angle_gamma   90.00
#
_symmetry.space_group_name_H-M   'P 1'
#
loop_
_entity.id
_entity.type
_entity.pdbx_description
1 polymer ?
#
loop_
_entity_poly.entity_id
_entity_poly.type
_entity_poly.pdbx_seq_one_letter_code
_entity_poly.pdbx_strand_id
1 'polypeptide(L)'
;MKPILLRVALVVTAALVLPPAHSEEVGSVNTNFRITGSDRVVVEAYDDPLVQGVTCYVSRARTGGVKGTLGIAEDPTEASIACRQVGAIRITGPLKQQADVFSVSMSLIFKSLHVVRVVDAKRNTLVYLTYSDRVVSGSAKNSVSAVPMPAGTTIPVK
;
A
#
# COMPACT_ATOMS: atom_id res chain seq x y z
N MET A 1 -49.51 35.10 -25.50
CA MET A 1 -49.05 34.19 -24.44
C MET A 1 -47.87 33.40 -25.01
N LYS A 2 -46.60 33.69 -24.57
CA LYS A 2 -45.40 32.96 -25.01
C LYS A 2 -45.00 31.93 -23.95
N PRO A 3 -44.74 30.67 -24.31
CA PRO A 3 -44.28 29.68 -23.33
C PRO A 3 -42.82 29.89 -23.03
N ILE A 4 -42.47 29.98 -21.73
CA ILE A 4 -41.11 30.02 -21.22
C ILE A 4 -40.61 28.56 -21.14
N LEU A 5 -39.70 28.22 -22.01
CA LEU A 5 -38.98 26.91 -21.99
C LEU A 5 -37.89 26.97 -20.88
N LEU A 6 -38.17 26.33 -19.75
CA LEU A 6 -37.22 26.14 -18.63
C LEU A 6 -36.20 25.05 -19.07
N ARG A 7 -34.97 25.48 -19.39
CA ARG A 7 -33.85 24.54 -19.67
C ARG A 7 -33.25 24.10 -18.34
N VAL A 8 -33.55 22.89 -17.91
CA VAL A 8 -32.87 22.23 -16.79
C VAL A 8 -31.52 21.76 -17.28
N ALA A 9 -30.45 22.40 -16.81
CA ALA A 9 -29.09 21.95 -17.06
C ALA A 9 -28.75 20.81 -16.09
N LEU A 10 -28.62 19.61 -16.61
CA LEU A 10 -28.18 18.44 -15.85
C LEU A 10 -26.65 18.54 -15.63
N VAL A 11 -26.24 18.90 -14.42
CA VAL A 11 -24.82 18.90 -14.01
C VAL A 11 -24.45 17.47 -13.66
N VAL A 12 -23.75 16.78 -14.55
CA VAL A 12 -23.16 15.47 -14.30
C VAL A 12 -21.85 15.67 -13.53
N THR A 13 -21.89 15.49 -12.23
CA THR A 13 -20.69 15.42 -11.38
C THR A 13 -20.00 14.10 -11.64
N ALA A 14 -18.92 14.11 -12.42
CA ALA A 14 -18.02 12.96 -12.57
C ALA A 14 -17.29 12.72 -11.23
N ALA A 15 -17.73 11.74 -10.48
CA ALA A 15 -16.99 11.25 -9.33
C ALA A 15 -15.68 10.61 -9.84
N LEU A 16 -14.51 11.18 -9.51
CA LEU A 16 -13.21 10.54 -9.72
C LEU A 16 -13.16 9.31 -8.79
N VAL A 17 -13.44 8.15 -9.36
CA VAL A 17 -13.19 6.86 -8.71
C VAL A 17 -11.68 6.63 -8.80
N LEU A 18 -10.96 6.87 -7.69
CA LEU A 18 -9.57 6.45 -7.57
C LEU A 18 -9.53 4.92 -7.64
N PRO A 19 -8.69 4.32 -8.49
CA PRO A 19 -8.55 2.87 -8.52
C PRO A 19 -8.10 2.39 -7.14
N PRO A 20 -8.64 1.26 -6.65
CA PRO A 20 -8.14 0.64 -5.43
C PRO A 20 -6.65 0.33 -5.62
N ALA A 21 -5.85 0.58 -4.58
CA ALA A 21 -4.44 0.24 -4.57
C ALA A 21 -4.33 -1.30 -4.63
N HIS A 22 -3.94 -1.82 -5.78
CA HIS A 22 -3.70 -3.24 -5.99
C HIS A 22 -2.24 -3.56 -5.70
N SER A 23 -2.01 -4.70 -5.01
CA SER A 23 -0.68 -5.30 -4.96
C SER A 23 -0.48 -6.17 -6.19
N GLU A 24 0.72 -6.14 -6.74
CA GLU A 24 1.17 -7.05 -7.79
C GLU A 24 2.29 -7.94 -7.23
N GLU A 25 2.13 -9.27 -7.31
CA GLU A 25 3.21 -10.20 -6.96
C GLU A 25 4.27 -10.14 -8.07
N VAL A 26 5.44 -9.57 -7.77
CA VAL A 26 6.57 -9.45 -8.72
C VAL A 26 7.42 -10.71 -8.75
N GLY A 27 7.39 -11.52 -7.68
CA GLY A 27 8.11 -12.77 -7.63
C GLY A 27 8.00 -13.46 -6.29
N SER A 28 8.39 -14.74 -6.28
CA SER A 28 8.41 -15.53 -5.06
C SER A 28 9.51 -16.62 -5.10
N VAL A 29 9.97 -17.01 -3.90
CA VAL A 29 10.94 -18.08 -3.71
C VAL A 29 10.40 -19.07 -2.70
N ASN A 30 10.38 -20.36 -3.08
CA ASN A 30 10.00 -21.43 -2.15
C ASN A 30 11.09 -21.62 -1.11
N THR A 31 10.72 -21.65 0.15
CA THR A 31 11.64 -21.78 1.29
C THR A 31 11.57 -23.16 1.94
N ASN A 32 10.43 -23.86 1.80
CA ASN A 32 10.27 -25.19 2.34
C ASN A 32 9.35 -26.00 1.43
N PHE A 33 9.80 -27.18 1.05
CA PHE A 33 9.07 -28.05 0.13
C PHE A 33 8.17 -29.03 0.92
N ARG A 34 6.88 -28.98 0.68
CA ARG A 34 5.90 -29.92 1.24
C ARG A 34 5.02 -30.49 0.14
N ILE A 35 4.59 -31.74 0.30
CA ILE A 35 3.71 -32.41 -0.67
C ILE A 35 2.36 -31.67 -0.82
N THR A 36 1.92 -30.97 0.22
CA THR A 36 0.64 -30.24 0.27
C THR A 36 0.76 -28.75 -0.04
N GLY A 37 1.89 -28.28 -0.56
CA GLY A 37 2.19 -26.89 -0.85
C GLY A 37 3.40 -26.35 -0.09
N SER A 38 4.18 -25.51 -0.74
CA SER A 38 5.45 -25.01 -0.21
C SER A 38 5.27 -23.68 0.52
N ASP A 39 5.98 -23.50 1.63
CA ASP A 39 6.17 -22.18 2.23
C ASP A 39 7.05 -21.36 1.28
N ARG A 40 6.76 -20.06 1.15
CA ARG A 40 7.47 -19.19 0.20
C ARG A 40 7.64 -17.78 0.76
N VAL A 41 8.66 -17.09 0.30
CA VAL A 41 8.77 -15.64 0.44
C VAL A 41 8.27 -15.02 -0.86
N VAL A 42 7.32 -14.09 -0.75
CA VAL A 42 6.78 -13.34 -1.87
C VAL A 42 7.28 -11.90 -1.83
N VAL A 43 7.44 -11.29 -2.99
CA VAL A 43 7.67 -9.85 -3.15
C VAL A 43 6.49 -9.27 -3.90
N GLU A 44 5.84 -8.30 -3.28
CA GLU A 44 4.66 -7.60 -3.82
C GLU A 44 5.01 -6.12 -4.03
N ALA A 45 4.60 -5.56 -5.17
CA ALA A 45 4.74 -4.15 -5.50
C ALA A 45 3.44 -3.39 -5.20
N TYR A 46 3.58 -2.20 -4.64
CA TYR A 46 2.48 -1.29 -4.31
C TYR A 46 2.84 0.11 -4.80
N ASP A 47 2.02 0.68 -5.67
CA ASP A 47 2.15 2.07 -6.10
C ASP A 47 1.40 2.99 -5.13
N ASP A 48 2.03 4.12 -4.76
CA ASP A 48 1.35 5.10 -3.92
C ASP A 48 0.21 5.77 -4.71
N PRO A 49 -1.04 5.73 -4.23
CA PRO A 49 -2.19 6.24 -4.98
C PRO A 49 -2.16 7.74 -5.23
N LEU A 50 -1.42 8.51 -4.43
CA LEU A 50 -1.31 9.98 -4.57
C LEU A 50 0.09 10.44 -5.03
N VAL A 51 1.07 9.53 -5.11
CA VAL A 51 2.44 9.86 -5.49
C VAL A 51 2.88 8.97 -6.65
N GLN A 52 2.58 9.40 -7.86
CA GLN A 52 3.01 8.71 -9.07
C GLN A 52 4.53 8.64 -9.15
N GLY A 53 5.06 7.57 -9.70
CA GLY A 53 6.50 7.35 -9.86
C GLY A 53 7.22 6.88 -8.60
N VAL A 54 6.47 6.49 -7.56
CA VAL A 54 6.98 5.82 -6.37
C VAL A 54 6.30 4.48 -6.19
N THR A 55 7.09 3.41 -6.11
CA THR A 55 6.64 2.04 -5.84
C THR A 55 7.33 1.53 -4.58
N CYS A 56 6.56 0.88 -3.72
CA CYS A 56 7.04 0.17 -2.55
C CYS A 56 7.02 -1.34 -2.80
N TYR A 57 8.15 -1.99 -2.65
CA TYR A 57 8.29 -3.44 -2.69
C TYR A 57 8.26 -3.98 -1.27
N VAL A 58 7.34 -4.88 -1.00
CA VAL A 58 7.18 -5.52 0.31
C VAL A 58 7.45 -7.00 0.16
N SER A 59 8.41 -7.51 0.92
CA SER A 59 8.68 -8.94 1.01
C SER A 59 8.14 -9.51 2.31
N ARG A 60 7.47 -10.66 2.23
CA ARG A 60 6.92 -11.37 3.38
C ARG A 60 6.84 -12.87 3.12
N ALA A 61 6.91 -13.66 4.20
CA ALA A 61 6.67 -15.09 4.10
C ALA A 61 5.18 -15.39 3.98
N ARG A 62 4.85 -16.40 3.18
CA ARG A 62 3.52 -16.99 3.07
C ARG A 62 3.60 -18.50 3.33
N THR A 63 2.73 -18.98 4.20
CA THR A 63 2.60 -20.40 4.49
C THR A 63 1.79 -21.08 3.39
N GLY A 64 2.33 -22.16 2.82
CA GLY A 64 1.67 -22.95 1.80
C GLY A 64 0.74 -24.04 2.38
N GLY A 65 0.14 -24.83 1.48
CA GLY A 65 -0.70 -25.98 1.80
C GLY A 65 -2.15 -25.62 2.12
N VAL A 66 -2.91 -26.64 2.57
CA VAL A 66 -4.34 -26.48 2.86
C VAL A 66 -4.62 -25.40 3.88
N LYS A 67 -3.79 -25.28 4.91
CA LYS A 67 -3.91 -24.22 5.93
C LYS A 67 -3.68 -22.83 5.35
N GLY A 68 -2.72 -22.66 4.43
CA GLY A 68 -2.47 -21.41 3.73
C GLY A 68 -3.62 -21.04 2.78
N THR A 69 -4.15 -22.02 2.05
CA THR A 69 -5.29 -21.82 1.12
C THR A 69 -6.57 -21.46 1.87
N LEU A 70 -6.79 -22.01 3.06
CA LEU A 70 -7.93 -21.68 3.91
C LEU A 70 -7.72 -20.40 4.74
N GLY A 71 -6.54 -19.74 4.63
CA GLY A 71 -6.23 -18.53 5.38
C GLY A 71 -6.12 -18.72 6.91
N ILE A 72 -6.10 -19.97 7.39
CA ILE A 72 -5.94 -20.30 8.81
C ILE A 72 -4.49 -20.58 9.22
N ALA A 73 -3.55 -20.49 8.26
CA ALA A 73 -2.14 -20.52 8.57
C ALA A 73 -1.72 -19.20 9.23
N GLU A 74 -0.92 -19.28 10.27
CA GLU A 74 -0.25 -18.10 10.82
C GLU A 74 0.92 -17.70 9.90
N ASP A 75 0.69 -16.75 9.03
CA ASP A 75 1.79 -16.14 8.32
C ASP A 75 2.66 -15.33 9.31
N PRO A 76 3.99 -15.39 9.18
CA PRO A 76 4.88 -14.56 9.98
C PRO A 76 4.52 -13.08 9.81
N THR A 77 4.49 -12.35 10.93
CA THR A 77 4.18 -10.91 10.95
C THR A 77 5.34 -10.05 10.44
N GLU A 78 6.46 -10.67 10.09
CA GLU A 78 7.64 -9.99 9.59
C GLU A 78 7.48 -9.64 8.12
N ALA A 79 7.62 -8.35 7.82
CA ALA A 79 7.67 -7.86 6.46
C ALA A 79 8.80 -6.83 6.33
N SER A 80 9.48 -6.84 5.20
CA SER A 80 10.46 -5.83 4.83
C SER A 80 9.92 -4.94 3.74
N ILE A 81 10.24 -3.63 3.78
CA ILE A 81 9.79 -2.66 2.77
C ILE A 81 10.98 -1.94 2.14
N ALA A 82 10.92 -1.75 0.82
CA ALA A 82 11.84 -0.92 0.08
C ALA A 82 11.05 -0.08 -0.94
N CYS A 83 10.89 1.23 -0.67
CA CYS A 83 10.25 2.13 -1.61
C CYS A 83 11.29 2.83 -2.47
N ARG A 84 10.99 2.98 -3.76
CA ARG A 84 11.90 3.54 -4.75
C ARG A 84 11.16 4.47 -5.70
N GLN A 85 11.88 5.46 -6.17
CA GLN A 85 11.48 6.19 -7.36
C GLN A 85 11.67 5.28 -8.57
N VAL A 86 10.57 5.02 -9.28
CA VAL A 86 10.55 4.18 -10.50
C VAL A 86 10.20 4.99 -11.75
N GLY A 87 9.87 6.27 -11.58
CA GLY A 87 9.54 7.19 -12.65
C GLY A 87 9.60 8.65 -12.19
N ALA A 88 9.14 9.57 -13.00
CA ALA A 88 9.02 10.97 -12.61
C ALA A 88 8.00 11.11 -11.48
N ILE A 89 8.42 11.67 -10.34
CA ILE A 89 7.54 11.86 -9.19
C ILE A 89 6.54 12.97 -9.49
N ARG A 90 5.25 12.64 -9.33
CA ARG A 90 4.14 13.59 -9.44
C ARG A 90 3.16 13.37 -8.29
N ILE A 91 2.98 14.39 -7.45
CA ILE A 91 1.99 14.37 -6.38
C ILE A 91 0.67 14.87 -6.95
N THR A 92 -0.39 14.05 -6.88
CA THR A 92 -1.68 14.31 -7.54
C THR A 92 -2.66 15.12 -6.67
N GLY A 93 -2.29 15.39 -5.41
CA GLY A 93 -3.11 16.17 -4.49
C GLY A 93 -2.41 16.39 -3.15
N PRO A 94 -2.95 17.25 -2.26
CA PRO A 94 -2.36 17.52 -0.96
C PRO A 94 -2.31 16.26 -0.10
N LEU A 95 -1.14 15.98 0.47
CA LEU A 95 -0.89 14.81 1.29
C LEU A 95 -1.23 15.10 2.75
N LYS A 96 -1.85 14.15 3.44
CA LYS A 96 -1.91 14.17 4.90
C LYS A 96 -0.51 13.96 5.46
N GLN A 97 -0.21 14.57 6.61
CA GLN A 97 1.04 14.37 7.34
C GLN A 97 1.34 12.89 7.57
N GLN A 98 0.29 12.10 7.82
CA GLN A 98 0.34 10.65 7.92
C GLN A 98 -0.92 10.04 7.31
N ALA A 99 -0.78 8.97 6.54
CA ALA A 99 -1.91 8.26 5.94
C ALA A 99 -1.56 6.79 5.68
N ASP A 100 -2.51 5.90 5.93
CA ASP A 100 -2.47 4.55 5.39
C ASP A 100 -2.60 4.63 3.87
N VAL A 101 -1.65 4.08 3.15
CA VAL A 101 -1.66 4.03 1.67
C VAL A 101 -2.02 2.64 1.17
N PHE A 102 -1.69 1.60 1.94
CA PHE A 102 -2.07 0.22 1.67
C PHE A 102 -2.39 -0.54 2.94
N SER A 103 -3.31 -1.49 2.81
CA SER A 103 -3.58 -2.50 3.83
C SER A 103 -3.88 -3.82 3.14
N VAL A 104 -3.24 -4.89 3.57
CA VAL A 104 -3.41 -6.23 3.03
C VAL A 104 -3.75 -7.19 4.17
N SER A 105 -4.87 -7.91 4.03
CA SER A 105 -5.20 -8.97 4.96
C SER A 105 -4.19 -10.11 4.87
N MET A 106 -3.61 -10.49 5.99
CA MET A 106 -2.64 -11.59 6.10
C MET A 106 -3.28 -12.89 6.60
N SER A 107 -4.48 -12.82 7.16
CA SER A 107 -5.25 -13.99 7.60
C SER A 107 -6.74 -13.67 7.60
N LEU A 108 -7.59 -14.71 7.56
CA LEU A 108 -9.05 -14.54 7.61
C LEU A 108 -9.55 -13.94 8.94
N ILE A 109 -8.74 -13.99 9.99
CA ILE A 109 -9.28 -13.78 11.30
C ILE A 109 -8.81 -12.52 11.99
N PHE A 110 -7.60 -11.93 11.79
CA PHE A 110 -7.23 -10.76 12.62
C PHE A 110 -5.86 -10.12 12.31
N LYS A 111 -5.20 -10.41 11.18
CA LYS A 111 -3.89 -9.83 10.88
C LYS A 111 -3.93 -9.06 9.56
N SER A 112 -3.57 -7.80 9.61
CA SER A 112 -3.35 -6.98 8.41
C SER A 112 -1.94 -6.42 8.42
N LEU A 113 -1.36 -6.34 7.25
CA LEU A 113 -0.14 -5.59 7.00
C LEU A 113 -0.54 -4.21 6.50
N HIS A 114 -0.03 -3.18 7.14
CA HIS A 114 -0.26 -1.79 6.79
C HIS A 114 1.01 -1.18 6.20
N VAL A 115 0.84 -0.30 5.23
CA VAL A 115 1.88 0.61 4.76
C VAL A 115 1.38 2.04 4.95
N VAL A 116 2.05 2.76 5.83
CA VAL A 116 1.75 4.16 6.19
C VAL A 116 2.76 5.07 5.54
N ARG A 117 2.27 6.08 4.81
CA ARG A 117 3.12 7.19 4.36
C ARG A 117 3.13 8.29 5.41
N VAL A 118 4.33 8.74 5.80
CA VAL A 118 4.58 9.88 6.66
C VAL A 118 5.38 10.92 5.89
N VAL A 119 4.99 12.19 5.97
CA VAL A 119 5.68 13.29 5.30
C VAL A 119 6.73 13.90 6.24
N ASP A 120 8.00 13.76 5.92
CA ASP A 120 9.07 14.56 6.55
C ASP A 120 9.28 15.84 5.75
N ALA A 121 8.48 16.85 6.05
CA ALA A 121 8.53 18.15 5.35
C ALA A 121 9.89 18.86 5.53
N LYS A 122 10.55 18.67 6.68
CA LYS A 122 11.86 19.27 6.96
C LYS A 122 12.95 18.76 6.02
N ARG A 123 12.88 17.48 5.65
CA ARG A 123 13.86 16.83 4.76
C ARG A 123 13.33 16.63 3.36
N ASN A 124 12.12 17.14 3.08
CA ASN A 124 11.44 16.98 1.79
C ASN A 124 11.43 15.52 1.33
N THR A 125 11.01 14.63 2.22
CA THR A 125 11.11 13.17 2.05
C THR A 125 9.80 12.51 2.41
N LEU A 126 9.38 11.52 1.63
CA LEU A 126 8.30 10.61 1.97
C LEU A 126 8.86 9.38 2.67
N VAL A 127 8.36 9.10 3.86
CA VAL A 127 8.75 7.94 4.67
C VAL A 127 7.60 6.93 4.63
N TYR A 128 7.89 5.68 4.30
CA TYR A 128 6.92 4.60 4.27
C TYR A 128 7.26 3.60 5.37
N LEU A 129 6.32 3.43 6.29
CA LEU A 129 6.41 2.49 7.40
C LEU A 129 5.47 1.32 7.13
N THR A 130 5.99 0.09 7.13
CA THR A 130 5.15 -1.09 7.18
C THR A 130 5.11 -1.66 8.59
N TYR A 131 3.93 -2.07 9.04
CA TYR A 131 3.73 -2.76 10.31
C TYR A 131 2.57 -3.74 10.19
N SER A 132 2.54 -4.73 11.07
CA SER A 132 1.42 -5.67 11.17
C SER A 132 0.60 -5.43 12.42
N ASP A 133 -0.72 -5.64 12.33
CA ASP A 133 -1.59 -5.62 13.49
C ASP A 133 -1.17 -6.68 14.50
N ARG A 134 -1.26 -6.31 15.77
CA ARG A 134 -0.99 -7.22 16.88
C ARG A 134 -2.25 -7.97 17.29
N VAL A 135 -2.18 -9.29 17.29
CA VAL A 135 -3.24 -10.15 17.81
C VAL A 135 -2.91 -10.65 19.22
N VAL A 136 -1.62 -10.66 19.62
CA VAL A 136 -1.12 -11.19 20.89
C VAL A 136 -0.09 -10.24 21.49
N SER A 137 0.26 -10.41 22.77
CA SER A 137 1.30 -9.64 23.48
C SER A 137 2.65 -9.66 22.75
N GLY A 138 3.32 -8.52 22.66
CA GLY A 138 4.62 -8.35 21.99
C GLY A 138 4.70 -7.00 21.27
N SER A 139 5.84 -6.67 20.66
CA SER A 139 6.01 -5.47 19.81
C SER A 139 5.55 -5.74 18.39
N ALA A 140 4.89 -4.76 17.76
CA ALA A 140 4.56 -4.84 16.35
C ALA A 140 5.85 -4.93 15.50
N LYS A 141 5.94 -5.94 14.65
CA LYS A 141 7.02 -6.03 13.67
C LYS A 141 6.86 -4.91 12.65
N ASN A 142 7.93 -4.21 12.35
CA ASN A 142 7.89 -3.06 11.47
C ASN A 142 9.17 -2.94 10.65
N SER A 143 9.06 -2.20 9.54
CA SER A 143 10.19 -1.84 8.69
C SER A 143 9.91 -0.49 8.05
N VAL A 144 10.94 0.27 7.71
CA VAL A 144 10.83 1.62 7.17
C VAL A 144 11.67 1.80 5.92
N SER A 145 11.15 2.59 4.97
CA SER A 145 11.86 3.03 3.78
C SER A 145 11.59 4.52 3.56
N ALA A 146 12.52 5.23 2.91
CA ALA A 146 12.39 6.65 2.64
C ALA A 146 12.70 6.96 1.17
N VAL A 147 11.89 7.86 0.59
CA VAL A 147 12.06 8.35 -0.79
C VAL A 147 12.20 9.86 -0.74
N PRO A 148 13.40 10.40 -0.93
CA PRO A 148 13.60 11.85 -1.01
C PRO A 148 12.93 12.40 -2.28
N MET A 149 12.36 13.59 -2.17
CA MET A 149 11.81 14.27 -3.34
C MET A 149 12.94 14.90 -4.18
N PRO A 150 12.77 14.94 -5.50
CA PRO A 150 13.70 15.66 -6.37
C PRO A 150 13.87 17.13 -5.94
N ALA A 151 15.06 17.68 -6.18
CA ALA A 151 15.34 19.07 -5.90
C ALA A 151 14.33 19.99 -6.60
N GLY A 152 13.80 20.97 -5.87
CA GLY A 152 12.78 21.90 -6.37
C GLY A 152 11.34 21.39 -6.31
N THR A 153 11.12 20.12 -5.91
CA THR A 153 9.77 19.59 -5.68
C THR A 153 9.39 19.82 -4.22
N THR A 154 8.28 20.52 -3.96
CA THR A 154 7.74 20.70 -2.61
C THR A 154 6.59 19.74 -2.39
N ILE A 155 6.54 19.09 -1.23
CA ILE A 155 5.43 18.19 -0.86
C ILE A 155 4.26 19.07 -0.35
N PRO A 156 3.10 19.05 -1.03
CA PRO A 156 1.92 19.78 -0.55
C PRO A 156 1.29 19.00 0.62
N VAL A 157 1.40 19.54 1.84
CA VAL A 157 0.82 18.95 3.07
C VAL A 157 -0.46 19.69 3.46
N LYS A 158 -1.48 18.93 3.93
CA LYS A 158 -2.75 19.46 4.48
C LYS A 158 -3.02 18.97 5.89
#